data_7afe85e0dcba0b5614503ca7ff1c77f4
#
_entry.id   7afe85e0dcba0b5614503ca7ff1c77f4
#
_cell.length_a   1.000
_cell.length_b   1.000
_cell.length_c   1.000
_cell.angle_alpha   90.00
_cell.angle_beta   90.00
_cell.angle_gamma   90.00
#
_symmetry.space_group_name_H-M   'P 1'
#
loop_
_entity.id
_entity.type
_entity.pdbx_description
1 polymer ?
#
loop_
_entity_poly.entity_id
_entity_poly.type
_entity_poly.pdbx_seq_one_letter_code
_entity_poly.pdbx_strand_id
1 'polypeptide(L)'
;KSMAINGYNFHRSGDILLVYDPQWYDYYGSKAGTTHGSWNPYDSHIPLVFMGWGIKQGKTHQTTYMTDIASTLAALLHISQPNGNIGSPIVDLLD
;
A
#
# COMPACT_ATOMS: atom_id res chain seq x y z
N LYS A 1 -14.00 -7.36 -2.03
CA LYS A 1 -14.81 -7.11 -0.80
C LYS A 1 -13.93 -6.61 0.35
N SER A 2 -12.82 -7.25 0.67
CA SER A 2 -11.91 -6.86 1.78
C SER A 2 -11.37 -5.43 1.61
N MET A 3 -10.95 -5.03 0.42
CA MET A 3 -10.44 -3.67 0.17
C MET A 3 -11.49 -2.60 0.48
N ALA A 4 -12.76 -2.82 0.10
CA ALA A 4 -13.84 -1.90 0.44
C ALA A 4 -14.05 -1.81 1.96
N ILE A 5 -14.02 -2.94 2.65
CA ILE A 5 -14.17 -2.99 4.10
C ILE A 5 -13.01 -2.27 4.80
N ASN A 6 -11.79 -2.51 4.37
CA ASN A 6 -10.59 -1.88 4.95
C ASN A 6 -10.53 -0.36 4.72
N GLY A 7 -11.12 0.12 3.63
CA GLY A 7 -11.21 1.55 3.33
C GLY A 7 -12.44 2.25 3.91
N TYR A 8 -13.39 1.52 4.48
CA TYR A 8 -14.63 2.09 5.00
C TYR A 8 -14.48 2.65 6.42
N ASN A 9 -15.00 3.84 6.61
CA ASN A 9 -15.14 4.46 7.94
C ASN A 9 -16.56 5.01 8.09
N PHE A 10 -17.28 4.55 9.10
CA PHE A 10 -18.68 4.90 9.33
C PHE A 10 -18.97 6.42 9.38
N HIS A 11 -18.04 7.21 9.90
CA HIS A 11 -18.22 8.67 10.03
C HIS A 11 -17.68 9.48 8.83
N ARG A 12 -16.98 8.85 7.90
CA ARG A 12 -16.26 9.55 6.82
C ARG A 12 -16.57 9.04 5.43
N SER A 13 -16.98 7.79 5.31
CA SER A 13 -17.33 7.22 4.02
C SER A 13 -18.75 7.60 3.61
N GLY A 14 -18.95 7.76 2.32
CA GLY A 14 -20.30 7.93 1.76
C GLY A 14 -21.12 6.64 1.83
N ASP A 15 -22.41 6.77 1.57
CA ASP A 15 -23.34 5.65 1.59
C ASP A 15 -23.20 4.73 0.35
N ILE A 16 -22.56 5.23 -0.70
CA ILE A 16 -22.37 4.52 -1.96
C ILE A 16 -20.89 4.52 -2.33
N LEU A 17 -20.35 3.35 -2.64
CA LEU A 17 -19.02 3.17 -3.17
C LEU A 17 -19.12 2.77 -4.65
N LEU A 18 -18.61 3.63 -5.53
CA LEU A 18 -18.50 3.33 -6.95
C LEU A 18 -17.23 2.54 -7.23
N VAL A 19 -17.37 1.45 -7.94
CA VAL A 19 -16.26 0.60 -8.37
C VAL A 19 -16.27 0.53 -9.88
N TYR A 20 -15.25 1.07 -10.51
CA TYR A 20 -15.11 0.99 -11.95
C TYR A 20 -14.59 -0.38 -12.38
N ASP A 21 -15.03 -0.81 -13.54
CA ASP A 21 -14.45 -1.97 -14.21
C ASP A 21 -12.98 -1.72 -14.58
N PRO A 22 -12.19 -2.77 -14.79
CA PRO A 22 -10.80 -2.62 -15.22
C PRO A 22 -10.67 -1.69 -16.42
N GLN A 23 -9.66 -0.81 -16.40
CA GLN A 23 -9.35 0.19 -17.41
C GLN A 23 -10.33 1.39 -17.48
N TRP A 24 -11.32 1.47 -16.59
CA TRP A 24 -12.16 2.64 -16.42
C TRP A 24 -11.68 3.49 -15.26
N TYR A 25 -11.72 4.80 -15.44
CA TYR A 25 -11.40 5.76 -14.38
C TYR A 25 -12.13 7.09 -14.64
N ASP A 26 -12.29 7.86 -13.60
CA ASP A 26 -12.82 9.21 -13.70
C ASP A 26 -11.70 10.17 -14.08
N TYR A 27 -11.95 11.02 -15.07
CA TYR A 27 -10.96 11.91 -15.62
C TYR A 27 -11.54 13.29 -15.95
N TYR A 28 -10.99 14.31 -15.31
CA TYR A 28 -11.42 15.70 -15.48
C TYR A 28 -10.53 16.49 -16.45
N GLY A 29 -9.58 15.86 -17.10
CA GLY A 29 -8.69 16.51 -18.06
C GLY A 29 -9.28 16.67 -19.44
N SER A 30 -8.68 17.57 -20.24
CA SER A 30 -9.11 17.86 -21.61
C SER A 30 -8.39 17.02 -22.68
N LYS A 31 -7.37 16.26 -22.31
CA LYS A 31 -6.53 15.45 -23.21
C LYS A 31 -6.22 14.11 -22.57
N ALA A 32 -5.25 13.39 -23.06
CA ALA A 32 -4.80 12.13 -22.49
C ALA A 32 -4.15 12.32 -21.11
N GLY A 33 -4.29 11.31 -20.25
CA GLY A 33 -3.66 11.30 -18.94
C GLY A 33 -3.75 9.92 -18.31
N THR A 34 -3.14 9.78 -17.14
CA THR A 34 -3.22 8.59 -16.31
C THR A 34 -3.63 8.98 -14.91
N THR A 35 -4.29 8.06 -14.22
CA THR A 35 -4.61 8.17 -12.81
C THR A 35 -4.53 6.79 -12.17
N HIS A 36 -4.61 6.76 -10.87
CA HIS A 36 -4.75 5.54 -10.08
C HIS A 36 -5.93 5.69 -9.12
N GLY A 37 -6.25 4.66 -8.36
CA GLY A 37 -7.39 4.68 -7.43
C GLY A 37 -8.32 3.50 -7.62
N SER A 38 -7.96 2.57 -8.51
CA SER A 38 -8.65 1.31 -8.63
C SER A 38 -8.01 0.26 -7.72
N TRP A 39 -8.72 -0.80 -7.43
CA TRP A 39 -8.19 -1.96 -6.72
C TRP A 39 -7.86 -3.14 -7.64
N ASN A 40 -7.79 -2.87 -8.93
CA ASN A 40 -7.35 -3.85 -9.90
C ASN A 40 -5.85 -4.16 -9.73
N PRO A 41 -5.39 -5.38 -10.04
CA PRO A 41 -3.99 -5.76 -9.80
C PRO A 41 -2.96 -4.86 -10.46
N TYR A 42 -3.24 -4.30 -11.63
CA TYR A 42 -2.33 -3.38 -12.31
C TYR A 42 -2.12 -2.05 -11.57
N ASP A 43 -3.03 -1.70 -10.65
CA ASP A 43 -2.96 -0.46 -9.86
C ASP A 43 -2.58 -0.73 -8.39
N SER A 44 -2.87 -1.93 -7.89
CA SER A 44 -2.66 -2.29 -6.49
C SER A 44 -1.41 -3.16 -6.27
N HIS A 45 -0.90 -3.85 -7.29
CA HIS A 45 0.31 -4.66 -7.20
C HIS A 45 1.51 -3.88 -7.72
N ILE A 46 2.16 -3.18 -6.83
CA ILE A 46 3.27 -2.26 -7.11
C ILE A 46 4.59 -2.79 -6.52
N PRO A 47 5.75 -2.40 -7.10
CA PRO A 47 7.03 -2.73 -6.50
C PRO A 47 7.25 -1.96 -5.21
N LEU A 48 7.91 -2.60 -4.24
CA LEU A 48 8.39 -1.98 -3.01
C LEU A 48 9.90 -2.11 -2.96
N VAL A 49 10.60 -0.98 -2.89
CA VAL A 49 12.06 -0.93 -2.90
C VAL A 49 12.57 -0.20 -1.67
N PHE A 50 13.48 -0.83 -0.95
CA PHE A 50 14.23 -0.22 0.14
C PHE A 50 15.70 -0.08 -0.26
N MET A 51 16.30 1.05 0.13
CA MET A 51 17.72 1.31 -0.10
C MET A 51 18.27 2.17 1.05
N GLY A 52 19.40 1.78 1.56
CA GLY A 52 20.10 2.56 2.59
C GLY A 52 20.79 1.71 3.62
N TRP A 53 21.13 2.36 4.75
CA TRP A 53 21.79 1.72 5.86
C TRP A 53 20.94 0.59 6.47
N GLY A 54 21.59 -0.54 6.80
CA GLY A 54 20.94 -1.70 7.41
C GLY A 54 19.99 -2.48 6.49
N ILE A 55 19.98 -2.17 5.20
CA ILE A 55 19.16 -2.88 4.23
C ILE A 55 20.02 -3.92 3.51
N LYS A 56 19.62 -5.17 3.65
CA LYS A 56 20.25 -6.30 2.98
C LYS A 56 20.01 -6.25 1.48
N GLN A 57 21.07 -6.44 0.71
CA GLN A 57 20.95 -6.54 -0.75
C GLN A 57 20.28 -7.85 -1.16
N GLY A 58 19.27 -7.76 -1.99
CA GLY A 58 18.53 -8.94 -2.48
C GLY A 58 17.19 -8.59 -3.06
N LYS A 59 16.37 -9.58 -3.25
CA LYS A 59 14.96 -9.43 -3.55
C LYS A 59 14.17 -10.58 -2.91
N THR A 60 12.95 -10.30 -2.54
CA THR A 60 11.99 -11.28 -2.07
C THR A 60 10.77 -11.31 -2.98
N HIS A 61 10.08 -12.42 -3.00
CA HIS A 61 8.81 -12.61 -3.72
C HIS A 61 7.63 -12.78 -2.77
N GLN A 62 7.85 -12.52 -1.48
CA GLN A 62 6.76 -12.52 -0.52
C GLN A 62 5.82 -11.35 -0.80
N THR A 63 4.54 -11.60 -0.63
CA THR A 63 3.54 -10.53 -0.68
C THR A 63 3.70 -9.66 0.56
N THR A 64 3.91 -8.37 0.34
CA THR A 64 3.99 -7.36 1.39
C THR A 64 2.92 -6.31 1.18
N TYR A 65 2.63 -5.55 2.20
CA TYR A 65 1.59 -4.52 2.17
C TYR A 65 2.16 -3.16 2.53
N MET A 66 1.50 -2.09 2.08
CA MET A 66 1.89 -0.72 2.43
C MET A 66 1.93 -0.50 3.95
N THR A 67 1.12 -1.23 4.70
CA THR A 67 1.10 -1.20 6.17
C THR A 67 2.40 -1.73 6.80
N ASP A 68 3.17 -2.55 6.08
CA ASP A 68 4.41 -3.16 6.57
C ASP A 68 5.60 -2.20 6.56
N ILE A 69 5.50 -1.09 5.82
CA ILE A 69 6.59 -0.10 5.70
C ILE A 69 6.94 0.48 7.06
N ALA A 70 5.95 0.96 7.81
CA ALA A 70 6.20 1.59 9.11
C ALA A 70 6.78 0.61 10.14
N SER A 71 6.30 -0.64 10.15
CA SER A 71 6.84 -1.71 10.98
C SER A 71 8.29 -2.05 10.64
N THR A 72 8.61 -2.11 9.34
CA THR A 72 9.95 -2.39 8.85
C THR A 72 10.92 -1.28 9.23
N LEU A 73 10.52 -0.02 9.06
CA LEU A 73 11.35 1.12 9.48
C LEU A 73 11.54 1.17 10.99
N ALA A 74 10.51 0.88 11.77
CA ALA A 74 10.62 0.84 13.22
C ALA A 74 11.60 -0.26 13.68
N ALA A 75 11.56 -1.44 13.07
CA ALA A 75 12.48 -2.53 13.34
C ALA A 75 13.93 -2.14 12.96
N LEU A 76 14.14 -1.55 11.77
CA LEU A 76 15.43 -1.09 11.29
C LEU A 76 16.06 -0.04 12.22
N LEU A 77 15.25 0.87 12.73
CA LEU A 77 15.69 1.95 13.62
C LEU A 77 15.70 1.58 15.10
N HIS A 78 15.32 0.35 15.45
CA HIS A 78 15.18 -0.12 16.83
C HIS A 78 14.31 0.80 17.72
N ILE A 79 13.20 1.27 17.15
CA ILE A 79 12.22 2.11 17.86
C ILE A 79 10.87 1.41 17.97
N SER A 80 10.03 1.92 18.85
CA SER A 80 8.66 1.42 18.98
C SER A 80 7.85 1.66 17.70
N GLN A 81 6.98 0.71 17.39
CA GLN A 81 6.06 0.86 16.26
C GLN A 81 5.03 1.98 16.52
N PRO A 82 4.58 2.66 15.46
CA PRO A 82 3.51 3.66 15.60
C PRO A 82 2.23 3.06 16.18
N ASN A 83 1.49 3.86 16.93
CA ASN A 83 0.17 3.48 17.43
C ASN A 83 -0.78 3.16 16.27
N GLY A 84 -1.56 2.10 16.43
CA GLY A 84 -2.54 1.67 15.43
C GLY A 84 -1.94 1.03 14.18
N ASN A 85 -0.63 0.79 14.16
CA ASN A 85 -0.02 0.04 13.07
C ASN A 85 -0.46 -1.42 13.10
N ILE A 86 -0.86 -1.95 11.95
CA ILE A 86 -1.33 -3.32 11.77
C ILE A 86 -0.40 -4.16 10.89
N GLY A 87 0.68 -3.55 10.38
CA GLY A 87 1.66 -4.22 9.53
C GLY A 87 2.71 -4.99 10.34
N SER A 88 3.46 -5.81 9.63
CA SER A 88 4.57 -6.60 10.17
C SER A 88 5.89 -6.19 9.53
N PRO A 89 7.03 -6.28 10.23
CA PRO A 89 8.34 -6.04 9.63
C PRO A 89 8.63 -7.03 8.50
N ILE A 90 9.19 -6.54 7.41
CA ILE A 90 9.69 -7.36 6.31
C ILE A 90 11.10 -7.83 6.68
N VAL A 91 11.17 -8.94 7.39
CA VAL A 91 12.43 -9.43 7.99
C VAL A 91 13.50 -9.79 6.96
N ASP A 92 13.11 -10.16 5.74
CA ASP A 92 14.06 -10.47 4.66
C ASP A 92 14.93 -9.28 4.24
N LEU A 93 14.55 -8.07 4.60
CA LEU A 93 15.27 -6.82 4.30
C LEU A 93 16.30 -6.45 5.37
N LEU A 94 16.20 -7.03 6.54
CA LEU A 94 17.00 -6.66 7.70
C LEU A 94 18.19 -7.61 7.84
N ASP A 95 19.36 -7.06 8.24
CA ASP A 95 20.54 -7.85 8.60
C ASP A 95 20.41 -8.48 9.99
#